data_fb7172c1dfac6f63737dbd9a614b3384
#
_entry.id   fb7172c1dfac6f63737dbd9a614b3384
#
_cell.length_a   1.000
_cell.length_b   1.000
_cell.length_c   1.000
_cell.angle_alpha   90.00
_cell.angle_beta   90.00
_cell.angle_gamma   90.00
#
_symmetry.space_group_name_H-M   'P 1'
#
loop_
_entity.id
_entity.type
_entity.pdbx_description
1 polymer ?
#
loop_
_entity_poly.entity_id
_entity_poly.type
_entity_poly.pdbx_seq_one_letter_code
_entity_poly.pdbx_strand_id
1 'polypeptide(L)'
;MKRIVIVLAALAFACGLDAQELTIIHFNDTHSHVDPQRSGDYVGRGGAIEHAAFIDSVRFASGKKNVLLVHAGDYGQGTSYFTELQGNIEIDVMNSLGFDVVCLGNHEFDNGTVELARRLKNLDAEVVCANYDFTGSPLEGLVKRCTVVKRAGKKIGFIGLLTDIRRVVDKNIADEFKFLDPAEVANELAEYLKKEKGCDMVICLSHLGYEEDKEVAASMRNVDLIIGGHSHTLLHKKQTVKDLDGKDVVIVQNWKWGLNAGELKIRF
;
A
#
# COMPACT_ATOMS: atom_id res chain seq x y z
N MET A 1 62.87 -40.47 -13.23
CA MET A 1 61.76 -40.25 -12.27
C MET A 1 61.18 -38.85 -12.50
N LYS A 2 60.00 -38.75 -13.18
CA LYS A 2 59.34 -37.48 -13.45
C LYS A 2 58.33 -37.19 -12.32
N ARG A 3 58.55 -36.11 -11.60
CA ARG A 3 57.59 -35.63 -10.54
C ARG A 3 56.45 -34.92 -11.20
N ILE A 4 55.21 -35.42 -11.05
CA ILE A 4 54.00 -34.77 -11.44
C ILE A 4 53.62 -33.83 -10.30
N VAL A 5 53.57 -32.52 -10.54
CA VAL A 5 53.03 -31.52 -9.61
C VAL A 5 51.56 -31.34 -9.97
N ILE A 6 50.67 -31.77 -9.10
CA ILE A 6 49.23 -31.50 -9.23
C ILE A 6 48.95 -30.15 -8.57
N VAL A 7 48.59 -29.15 -9.38
CA VAL A 7 48.11 -27.84 -8.95
C VAL A 7 46.62 -27.97 -8.74
N LEU A 8 46.18 -28.03 -7.48
CA LEU A 8 44.75 -27.89 -7.12
C LEU A 8 44.40 -26.41 -7.18
N ALA A 9 43.68 -26.02 -8.25
CA ALA A 9 43.02 -24.72 -8.33
C ALA A 9 41.78 -24.77 -7.44
N ALA A 10 41.82 -24.12 -6.28
CA ALA A 10 40.66 -23.86 -5.46
C ALA A 10 39.79 -22.77 -6.16
N LEU A 11 38.71 -23.17 -6.77
CA LEU A 11 37.65 -22.20 -7.20
C LEU A 11 37.00 -21.70 -5.90
N ALA A 12 37.39 -20.52 -5.45
CA ALA A 12 36.61 -19.76 -4.49
C ALA A 12 35.33 -19.27 -5.17
N PHE A 13 34.23 -19.96 -4.94
CA PHE A 13 32.89 -19.40 -5.20
C PHE A 13 32.75 -18.22 -4.23
N ALA A 14 33.00 -17.01 -4.72
CA ALA A 14 32.53 -15.80 -4.08
C ALA A 14 31.00 -15.82 -4.23
N CYS A 15 30.29 -16.35 -3.23
CA CYS A 15 28.88 -16.01 -3.03
C CYS A 15 28.85 -14.50 -2.77
N GLY A 16 28.69 -13.71 -3.82
CA GLY A 16 28.25 -12.35 -3.70
C GLY A 16 26.92 -12.40 -2.95
N LEU A 17 26.89 -11.87 -1.74
CA LEU A 17 25.64 -11.50 -1.08
C LEU A 17 25.06 -10.38 -1.96
N ASP A 18 24.32 -10.75 -3.01
CA ASP A 18 23.49 -9.79 -3.74
C ASP A 18 22.56 -9.19 -2.68
N ALA A 19 22.74 -7.90 -2.41
CA ALA A 19 21.86 -7.17 -1.51
C ALA A 19 20.42 -7.38 -2.00
N GLN A 20 19.59 -7.99 -1.16
CA GLN A 20 18.20 -8.26 -1.52
C GLN A 20 17.50 -6.93 -1.73
N GLU A 21 17.11 -6.64 -2.97
CA GLU A 21 16.38 -5.43 -3.34
C GLU A 21 14.89 -5.74 -3.43
N LEU A 22 14.08 -5.00 -2.68
CA LEU A 22 12.63 -4.99 -2.75
C LEU A 22 12.19 -3.78 -3.58
N THR A 23 11.37 -4.01 -4.60
CA THR A 23 10.72 -2.94 -5.35
C THR A 23 9.27 -2.84 -4.90
N ILE A 24 8.81 -1.65 -4.52
CA ILE A 24 7.42 -1.37 -4.16
C ILE A 24 6.83 -0.45 -5.21
N ILE A 25 5.76 -0.91 -5.87
CA ILE A 25 4.91 -0.08 -6.72
C ILE A 25 3.72 0.34 -5.88
N HIS A 26 3.42 1.65 -5.87
CA HIS A 26 2.30 2.14 -5.08
C HIS A 26 1.41 3.10 -5.85
N PHE A 27 0.11 3.00 -5.57
CA PHE A 27 -0.94 3.88 -6.04
C PHE A 27 -1.75 4.40 -4.84
N ASN A 28 -2.45 5.49 -5.04
CA ASN A 28 -3.44 6.06 -4.16
C ASN A 28 -4.46 6.85 -4.98
N ASP A 29 -5.67 7.02 -4.46
CA ASP A 29 -6.69 7.92 -5.01
C ASP A 29 -6.92 7.72 -6.52
N THR A 30 -7.06 6.46 -6.97
CA THR A 30 -7.29 6.17 -8.39
C THR A 30 -8.71 6.50 -8.84
N HIS A 31 -9.66 6.57 -7.89
CA HIS A 31 -11.01 7.11 -8.09
C HIS A 31 -11.71 6.57 -9.34
N SER A 32 -11.73 5.22 -9.48
CA SER A 32 -12.44 4.57 -10.59
C SER A 32 -11.99 4.99 -12.00
N HIS A 33 -10.81 5.63 -12.15
CA HIS A 33 -10.28 6.01 -13.45
C HIS A 33 -9.68 4.80 -14.18
N VAL A 34 -10.56 3.89 -14.60
CA VAL A 34 -10.21 2.66 -15.34
C VAL A 34 -9.75 2.98 -16.76
N ASP A 35 -10.38 3.98 -17.38
CA ASP A 35 -9.97 4.50 -18.68
C ASP A 35 -8.93 5.62 -18.56
N PRO A 36 -8.12 5.83 -19.60
CA PRO A 36 -7.31 7.05 -19.71
C PRO A 36 -8.18 8.31 -19.66
N GLN A 37 -7.59 9.41 -19.18
CA GLN A 37 -8.29 10.71 -19.12
C GLN A 37 -8.83 11.11 -20.49
N ARG A 38 -10.11 11.46 -20.54
CA ARG A 38 -10.80 11.79 -21.82
C ARG A 38 -10.80 13.29 -22.12
N SER A 39 -10.43 14.14 -21.16
CA SER A 39 -10.43 15.61 -21.32
C SER A 39 -9.39 16.27 -20.40
N GLY A 40 -9.14 17.58 -20.64
CA GLY A 40 -8.20 18.37 -19.87
C GLY A 40 -6.73 18.12 -20.25
N ASP A 41 -5.82 18.56 -19.40
CA ASP A 41 -4.38 18.58 -19.67
C ASP A 41 -3.73 17.18 -19.69
N TYR A 42 -4.45 16.16 -19.23
CA TYR A 42 -3.95 14.79 -19.08
C TYR A 42 -4.63 13.79 -20.03
N VAL A 43 -5.22 14.29 -21.13
CA VAL A 43 -5.87 13.42 -22.13
C VAL A 43 -4.93 12.30 -22.57
N GLY A 44 -5.44 11.07 -22.54
CA GLY A 44 -4.72 9.86 -22.94
C GLY A 44 -3.78 9.30 -21.88
N ARG A 45 -3.69 9.91 -20.66
CA ARG A 45 -2.84 9.46 -19.56
C ARG A 45 -3.64 8.66 -18.53
N GLY A 46 -2.96 7.75 -17.85
CA GLY A 46 -3.55 6.89 -16.81
C GLY A 46 -4.37 5.75 -17.40
N GLY A 47 -5.21 5.17 -16.55
CA GLY A 47 -6.05 4.03 -16.90
C GLY A 47 -5.39 2.65 -16.70
N ALA A 48 -6.21 1.63 -16.59
CA ALA A 48 -5.79 0.28 -16.20
C ALA A 48 -4.75 -0.33 -17.15
N ILE A 49 -4.81 -0.03 -18.46
CA ILE A 49 -3.85 -0.58 -19.45
C ILE A 49 -2.46 0.05 -19.28
N GLU A 50 -2.38 1.37 -19.06
CA GLU A 50 -1.08 2.03 -18.79
C GLU A 50 -0.49 1.52 -17.49
N HIS A 51 -1.31 1.36 -16.45
CA HIS A 51 -0.87 0.78 -15.17
C HIS A 51 -0.35 -0.66 -15.35
N ALA A 52 -1.07 -1.52 -16.08
CA ALA A 52 -0.64 -2.88 -16.37
C ALA A 52 0.73 -2.91 -17.06
N ALA A 53 0.90 -2.10 -18.11
CA ALA A 53 2.15 -2.03 -18.85
C ALA A 53 3.33 -1.57 -17.95
N PHE A 54 3.10 -0.57 -17.10
CA PHE A 54 4.10 -0.12 -16.13
C PHE A 54 4.44 -1.21 -15.10
N ILE A 55 3.43 -1.81 -14.47
CA ILE A 55 3.62 -2.86 -13.48
C ILE A 55 4.37 -4.05 -14.06
N ASP A 56 4.01 -4.49 -15.28
CA ASP A 56 4.67 -5.60 -15.95
C ASP A 56 6.12 -5.28 -16.30
N SER A 57 6.42 -4.04 -16.72
CA SER A 57 7.78 -3.61 -17.00
C SER A 57 8.67 -3.67 -15.75
N VAL A 58 8.15 -3.22 -14.59
CA VAL A 58 8.87 -3.27 -13.31
C VAL A 58 9.03 -4.72 -12.83
N ARG A 59 7.97 -5.54 -12.94
CA ARG A 59 8.02 -6.98 -12.60
C ARG A 59 9.03 -7.74 -13.47
N PHE A 60 9.13 -7.38 -14.74
CA PHE A 60 10.13 -7.95 -15.64
C PHE A 60 11.55 -7.56 -15.23
N ALA A 61 11.78 -6.28 -14.95
CA ALA A 61 13.10 -5.74 -14.59
C ALA A 61 13.61 -6.23 -13.22
N SER A 62 12.73 -6.25 -12.21
CA SER A 62 13.10 -6.56 -10.82
C SER A 62 12.88 -8.04 -10.45
N GLY A 63 12.18 -8.80 -11.31
CA GLY A 63 11.67 -10.14 -11.01
C GLY A 63 10.43 -10.09 -10.13
N LYS A 64 9.32 -10.70 -10.57
CA LYS A 64 7.99 -10.65 -9.89
C LYS A 64 8.06 -10.96 -8.40
N LYS A 65 8.90 -11.89 -7.98
CA LYS A 65 9.10 -12.29 -6.57
C LYS A 65 9.70 -11.20 -5.68
N ASN A 66 10.24 -10.14 -6.27
CA ASN A 66 10.87 -9.02 -5.56
C ASN A 66 10.02 -7.74 -5.60
N VAL A 67 8.83 -7.80 -6.23
CA VAL A 67 7.93 -6.64 -6.38
C VAL A 67 6.72 -6.77 -5.48
N LEU A 68 6.41 -5.72 -4.73
CA LEU A 68 5.13 -5.51 -4.04
C LEU A 68 4.32 -4.46 -4.80
N LEU A 69 3.02 -4.70 -4.94
CA LEU A 69 2.06 -3.76 -5.51
C LEU A 69 1.02 -3.42 -4.44
N VAL A 70 0.92 -2.13 -4.06
CA VAL A 70 0.07 -1.69 -2.96
C VAL A 70 -0.76 -0.47 -3.32
N HIS A 71 -1.89 -0.28 -2.62
CA HIS A 71 -2.79 0.86 -2.81
C HIS A 71 -3.16 1.50 -1.47
N ALA A 72 -3.04 2.81 -1.37
CA ALA A 72 -3.30 3.57 -0.14
C ALA A 72 -4.73 4.18 -0.09
N GLY A 73 -5.73 3.45 -0.60
CA GLY A 73 -7.15 3.81 -0.50
C GLY A 73 -7.68 4.73 -1.60
N ASP A 74 -9.00 4.91 -1.62
CA ASP A 74 -9.78 5.64 -2.62
C ASP A 74 -9.55 5.08 -4.05
N TYR A 75 -9.72 3.77 -4.21
CA TYR A 75 -9.77 3.15 -5.53
C TYR A 75 -11.15 3.23 -6.17
N GLY A 76 -12.21 3.34 -5.35
CA GLY A 76 -13.60 3.55 -5.77
C GLY A 76 -13.94 5.02 -6.01
N GLN A 77 -15.15 5.27 -6.52
CA GLN A 77 -15.77 6.58 -6.72
C GLN A 77 -15.00 7.51 -7.70
N GLY A 78 -15.72 8.32 -8.45
CA GLY A 78 -15.14 9.38 -9.32
C GLY A 78 -15.53 9.27 -10.79
N THR A 79 -15.96 8.11 -11.28
CA THR A 79 -16.44 7.94 -12.66
C THR A 79 -17.78 7.21 -12.73
N SER A 80 -18.39 7.20 -13.94
CA SER A 80 -19.60 6.42 -14.19
C SER A 80 -19.44 4.93 -13.98
N TYR A 81 -18.22 4.39 -14.06
CA TYR A 81 -17.97 2.99 -13.77
C TYR A 81 -18.39 2.63 -12.34
N PHE A 82 -18.00 3.44 -11.36
CA PHE A 82 -18.39 3.21 -9.97
C PHE A 82 -19.91 3.33 -9.79
N THR A 83 -20.53 4.34 -10.38
CA THR A 83 -21.97 4.58 -10.25
C THR A 83 -22.80 3.47 -10.87
N GLU A 84 -22.45 3.01 -12.08
CA GLU A 84 -23.21 2.00 -12.83
C GLU A 84 -22.89 0.56 -12.39
N LEU A 85 -21.60 0.29 -12.05
CA LEU A 85 -21.12 -1.05 -11.72
C LEU A 85 -20.86 -1.24 -10.22
N GLN A 86 -21.16 -0.22 -9.41
CA GLN A 86 -21.08 -0.27 -7.94
C GLN A 86 -19.74 -0.78 -7.40
N GLY A 87 -18.64 -0.39 -8.06
CA GLY A 87 -17.28 -0.73 -7.65
C GLY A 87 -16.79 -2.13 -8.06
N ASN A 88 -17.54 -2.88 -8.86
CA ASN A 88 -17.10 -4.21 -9.30
C ASN A 88 -15.91 -4.14 -10.25
N ILE A 89 -15.92 -3.18 -11.19
CA ILE A 89 -14.84 -3.05 -12.18
C ILE A 89 -13.51 -2.71 -11.51
N GLU A 90 -13.54 -1.92 -10.45
CA GLU A 90 -12.34 -1.56 -9.68
C GLU A 90 -11.71 -2.81 -9.06
N ILE A 91 -12.53 -3.69 -8.47
CA ILE A 91 -12.08 -4.98 -7.92
C ILE A 91 -11.50 -5.88 -9.01
N ASP A 92 -12.19 -6.00 -10.15
CA ASP A 92 -11.71 -6.83 -11.27
C ASP A 92 -10.37 -6.32 -11.82
N VAL A 93 -10.21 -5.00 -11.95
CA VAL A 93 -8.95 -4.36 -12.36
C VAL A 93 -7.86 -4.62 -11.33
N MET A 94 -8.14 -4.42 -10.04
CA MET A 94 -7.16 -4.64 -8.97
C MET A 94 -6.68 -6.09 -8.90
N ASN A 95 -7.59 -7.06 -9.07
CA ASN A 95 -7.26 -8.48 -9.13
C ASN A 95 -6.41 -8.78 -10.37
N SER A 96 -6.78 -8.24 -11.53
CA SER A 96 -6.04 -8.43 -12.79
C SER A 96 -4.62 -7.85 -12.71
N LEU A 97 -4.44 -6.71 -12.05
CA LEU A 97 -3.13 -6.09 -11.82
C LEU A 97 -2.34 -6.82 -10.73
N GLY A 98 -3.01 -7.56 -9.85
CA GLY A 98 -2.41 -8.37 -8.79
C GLY A 98 -1.87 -7.51 -7.66
N PHE A 99 -2.71 -6.68 -7.06
CA PHE A 99 -2.38 -5.97 -5.83
C PHE A 99 -2.14 -6.95 -4.67
N ASP A 100 -1.12 -6.67 -3.86
CA ASP A 100 -0.77 -7.51 -2.71
C ASP A 100 -1.48 -7.04 -1.42
N VAL A 101 -1.48 -5.72 -1.17
CA VAL A 101 -2.09 -5.12 0.02
C VAL A 101 -2.73 -3.78 -0.35
N VAL A 102 -3.91 -3.54 0.18
CA VAL A 102 -4.66 -2.29 0.00
C VAL A 102 -5.13 -1.73 1.34
N CYS A 103 -5.15 -0.41 1.47
CA CYS A 103 -5.81 0.29 2.58
C CYS A 103 -7.23 0.71 2.15
N LEU A 104 -8.14 0.84 3.09
CA LEU A 104 -9.42 1.52 2.83
C LEU A 104 -9.20 3.03 2.77
N GLY A 105 -9.85 3.69 1.81
CA GLY A 105 -10.10 5.12 1.82
C GLY A 105 -11.54 5.44 2.22
N ASN A 106 -11.92 6.70 2.26
CA ASN A 106 -13.27 7.10 2.64
C ASN A 106 -14.30 6.80 1.54
N HIS A 107 -13.91 6.88 0.28
CA HIS A 107 -14.82 6.61 -0.84
C HIS A 107 -15.17 5.13 -1.04
N GLU A 108 -14.46 4.22 -0.40
CA GLU A 108 -14.88 2.83 -0.34
C GLU A 108 -16.22 2.65 0.35
N PHE A 109 -16.61 3.58 1.25
CA PHE A 109 -17.88 3.54 2.00
C PHE A 109 -19.06 4.19 1.28
N ASP A 110 -18.89 4.85 0.14
CA ASP A 110 -19.94 5.65 -0.53
C ASP A 110 -21.22 4.85 -0.86
N ASN A 111 -21.10 3.56 -1.13
CA ASN A 111 -22.25 2.68 -1.36
C ASN A 111 -22.71 1.92 -0.09
N GLY A 112 -22.20 2.30 1.06
CA GLY A 112 -22.52 1.68 2.35
C GLY A 112 -21.70 0.41 2.65
N THR A 113 -21.72 0.04 3.91
CA THR A 113 -20.88 -1.02 4.49
C THR A 113 -21.17 -2.40 3.92
N VAL A 114 -22.44 -2.72 3.63
CA VAL A 114 -22.85 -4.01 3.05
C VAL A 114 -22.28 -4.19 1.65
N GLU A 115 -22.36 -3.15 0.81
CA GLU A 115 -21.80 -3.18 -0.54
C GLU A 115 -20.28 -3.21 -0.52
N LEU A 116 -19.64 -2.49 0.40
CA LEU A 116 -18.20 -2.61 0.61
C LEU A 116 -17.81 -4.04 0.96
N ALA A 117 -18.49 -4.66 1.93
CA ALA A 117 -18.24 -6.05 2.31
C ALA A 117 -18.41 -7.02 1.12
N ARG A 118 -19.44 -6.81 0.27
CA ARG A 118 -19.65 -7.60 -0.93
C ARG A 118 -18.47 -7.52 -1.91
N ARG A 119 -17.95 -6.31 -2.13
CA ARG A 119 -16.77 -6.08 -2.99
C ARG A 119 -15.51 -6.71 -2.43
N LEU A 120 -15.24 -6.49 -1.13
CA LEU A 120 -14.03 -7.02 -0.49
C LEU A 120 -13.95 -8.56 -0.48
N LYS A 121 -15.09 -9.25 -0.47
CA LYS A 121 -15.12 -10.73 -0.61
C LYS A 121 -14.58 -11.23 -1.95
N ASN A 122 -14.58 -10.39 -2.97
CA ASN A 122 -14.09 -10.71 -4.32
C ASN A 122 -12.71 -10.11 -4.60
N LEU A 123 -12.11 -9.39 -3.66
CA LEU A 123 -10.78 -8.81 -3.80
C LEU A 123 -9.73 -9.81 -3.33
N ASP A 124 -8.74 -10.09 -4.19
CA ASP A 124 -7.64 -11.01 -3.89
C ASP A 124 -6.58 -10.42 -2.95
N ALA A 125 -6.48 -9.08 -2.91
CA ALA A 125 -5.50 -8.37 -2.06
C ALA A 125 -5.87 -8.44 -0.57
N GLU A 126 -4.86 -8.41 0.30
CA GLU A 126 -5.04 -8.20 1.73
C GLU A 126 -5.54 -6.77 2.00
N VAL A 127 -6.64 -6.63 2.73
CA VAL A 127 -7.23 -5.32 3.08
C VAL A 127 -6.85 -4.94 4.50
N VAL A 128 -6.27 -3.75 4.69
CA VAL A 128 -5.85 -3.26 6.00
C VAL A 128 -6.51 -1.93 6.38
N CYS A 129 -7.01 -1.85 7.62
CA CYS A 129 -7.45 -0.63 8.28
C CYS A 129 -7.46 -0.88 9.80
N ALA A 130 -6.62 -0.18 10.54
CA ALA A 130 -6.35 -0.50 11.94
C ALA A 130 -7.07 0.41 12.94
N ASN A 131 -7.33 1.66 12.54
CA ASN A 131 -7.87 2.68 13.42
C ASN A 131 -9.41 2.78 13.40
N TYR A 132 -10.06 1.68 12.99
CA TYR A 132 -11.50 1.47 13.11
C TYR A 132 -11.79 0.09 13.69
N ASP A 133 -12.80 0.01 14.57
CA ASP A 133 -13.31 -1.25 15.09
C ASP A 133 -14.47 -1.72 14.21
N PHE A 134 -14.25 -2.79 13.46
CA PHE A 134 -15.25 -3.40 12.56
C PHE A 134 -15.97 -4.59 13.19
N THR A 135 -15.79 -4.85 14.49
CA THR A 135 -16.44 -5.97 15.18
C THR A 135 -17.96 -5.86 15.11
N GLY A 136 -18.63 -6.94 14.75
CA GLY A 136 -20.09 -6.99 14.59
C GLY A 136 -20.63 -6.36 13.30
N SER A 137 -19.76 -5.82 12.45
CA SER A 137 -20.15 -5.25 11.15
C SER A 137 -19.99 -6.24 9.99
N PRO A 138 -20.55 -5.95 8.81
CA PRO A 138 -20.30 -6.76 7.61
C PRO A 138 -18.82 -6.85 7.20
N LEU A 139 -17.94 -5.96 7.70
CA LEU A 139 -16.51 -5.91 7.41
C LEU A 139 -15.67 -6.78 8.35
N GLU A 140 -16.25 -7.32 9.41
CA GLU A 140 -15.54 -8.19 10.33
C GLU A 140 -14.93 -9.39 9.60
N GLY A 141 -13.62 -9.60 9.84
CA GLY A 141 -12.86 -10.68 9.20
C GLY A 141 -12.44 -10.42 7.75
N LEU A 142 -13.01 -9.41 7.06
CA LEU A 142 -12.61 -8.99 5.71
C LEU A 142 -11.49 -7.93 5.76
N VAL A 143 -11.51 -7.08 6.77
CA VAL A 143 -10.51 -6.03 6.97
C VAL A 143 -9.64 -6.38 8.16
N LYS A 144 -8.32 -6.38 7.96
CA LYS A 144 -7.33 -6.69 8.99
C LYS A 144 -6.76 -5.40 9.57
N ARG A 145 -6.39 -5.43 10.85
CA ARG A 145 -5.66 -4.30 11.43
C ARG A 145 -4.24 -4.18 10.85
N CYS A 146 -3.59 -5.32 10.63
CA CYS A 146 -2.27 -5.42 9.99
C CYS A 146 -2.13 -6.76 9.26
N THR A 147 -1.16 -6.85 8.35
CA THR A 147 -0.81 -8.11 7.68
C THR A 147 0.70 -8.22 7.47
N VAL A 148 1.21 -9.40 7.15
CA VAL A 148 2.62 -9.65 6.85
C VAL A 148 2.72 -10.35 5.50
N VAL A 149 3.45 -9.73 4.58
CA VAL A 149 3.76 -10.29 3.26
C VAL A 149 5.24 -10.64 3.18
N LYS A 150 5.56 -11.80 2.64
CA LYS A 150 6.95 -12.16 2.33
C LYS A 150 7.27 -11.77 0.88
N ARG A 151 8.31 -10.95 0.70
CA ARG A 151 8.77 -10.51 -0.62
C ARG A 151 10.27 -10.28 -0.60
N ALA A 152 10.98 -10.59 -1.69
CA ALA A 152 12.44 -10.49 -1.77
C ALA A 152 13.16 -11.16 -0.57
N GLY A 153 12.64 -12.29 -0.08
CA GLY A 153 13.20 -13.00 1.10
C GLY A 153 13.00 -12.31 2.44
N LYS A 154 12.27 -11.18 2.48
CA LYS A 154 12.01 -10.36 3.66
C LYS A 154 10.56 -10.46 4.12
N LYS A 155 10.33 -10.23 5.42
CA LYS A 155 8.98 -10.07 6.00
C LYS A 155 8.66 -8.60 6.08
N ILE A 156 7.62 -8.18 5.36
CA ILE A 156 7.15 -6.81 5.32
C ILE A 156 5.80 -6.74 6.05
N GLY A 157 5.75 -5.99 7.13
CA GLY A 157 4.53 -5.73 7.89
C GLY A 157 3.79 -4.53 7.30
N PHE A 158 2.47 -4.62 7.21
CA PHE A 158 1.59 -3.54 6.76
C PHE A 158 0.57 -3.19 7.83
N ILE A 159 0.36 -1.88 8.05
CA ILE A 159 -0.67 -1.31 8.91
C ILE A 159 -1.50 -0.40 8.00
N GLY A 160 -2.84 -0.42 8.10
CA GLY A 160 -3.72 0.51 7.41
C GLY A 160 -4.19 1.62 8.33
N LEU A 161 -4.20 2.87 7.87
CA LEU A 161 -4.79 4.00 8.59
C LEU A 161 -5.77 4.75 7.67
N LEU A 162 -6.93 5.13 8.21
CA LEU A 162 -7.99 5.83 7.50
C LEU A 162 -8.35 7.11 8.23
N THR A 163 -8.63 8.17 7.47
CA THR A 163 -9.11 9.47 8.01
C THR A 163 -10.37 9.32 8.85
N ASP A 164 -10.69 10.33 9.64
CA ASP A 164 -11.96 10.38 10.38
C ASP A 164 -13.14 10.52 9.41
N ILE A 165 -13.75 9.37 9.06
CA ILE A 165 -14.84 9.30 8.08
C ILE A 165 -16.09 10.08 8.50
N ARG A 166 -16.26 10.44 9.78
CA ARG A 166 -17.36 11.30 10.24
C ARG A 166 -17.36 12.69 9.60
N ARG A 167 -16.23 13.08 8.97
CA ARG A 167 -16.05 14.37 8.29
C ARG A 167 -16.36 14.32 6.79
N VAL A 168 -16.37 13.12 6.20
CA VAL A 168 -16.32 12.94 4.74
C VAL A 168 -17.24 11.86 4.18
N VAL A 169 -17.88 11.05 5.05
CA VAL A 169 -18.80 9.97 4.69
C VAL A 169 -20.18 10.26 5.30
N ASP A 170 -21.26 9.68 4.73
CA ASP A 170 -22.60 9.78 5.30
C ASP A 170 -22.61 9.41 6.78
N LYS A 171 -23.30 10.23 7.58
CA LYS A 171 -23.31 10.09 9.03
C LYS A 171 -23.80 8.71 9.49
N ASN A 172 -24.81 8.15 8.82
CA ASN A 172 -25.36 6.85 9.24
C ASN A 172 -24.33 5.72 9.06
N ILE A 173 -23.45 5.83 8.05
CA ILE A 173 -22.36 4.88 7.81
C ILE A 173 -21.21 5.13 8.80
N ALA A 174 -20.84 6.40 8.96
CA ALA A 174 -19.74 6.76 9.84
C ALA A 174 -19.99 6.41 11.32
N ASP A 175 -21.24 6.52 11.77
CA ASP A 175 -21.66 6.19 13.14
C ASP A 175 -21.68 4.66 13.41
N GLU A 176 -21.53 3.81 12.38
CA GLU A 176 -21.43 2.36 12.57
C GLU A 176 -20.10 1.95 13.25
N PHE A 177 -19.07 2.80 13.20
CA PHE A 177 -17.73 2.43 13.60
C PHE A 177 -17.13 3.36 14.64
N LYS A 178 -16.38 2.77 15.56
CA LYS A 178 -15.57 3.54 16.51
C LYS A 178 -14.23 3.90 15.88
N PHE A 179 -13.94 5.20 15.78
CA PHE A 179 -12.63 5.73 15.40
C PHE A 179 -11.66 5.64 16.59
N LEU A 180 -10.47 5.15 16.33
CA LEU A 180 -9.36 5.03 17.27
C LEU A 180 -8.24 5.98 16.88
N ASP A 181 -7.41 6.41 17.84
CA ASP A 181 -6.26 7.26 17.56
C ASP A 181 -5.26 6.58 16.62
N PRO A 182 -4.97 7.16 15.44
CA PRO A 182 -4.09 6.54 14.46
C PRO A 182 -2.67 6.29 14.96
N ALA A 183 -2.10 7.22 15.74
CA ALA A 183 -0.73 7.11 16.24
C ALA A 183 -0.61 6.02 17.32
N GLU A 184 -1.58 5.94 18.23
CA GLU A 184 -1.62 4.90 19.27
C GLU A 184 -1.71 3.51 18.65
N VAL A 185 -2.65 3.33 17.70
CA VAL A 185 -2.87 2.06 16.99
C VAL A 185 -1.64 1.67 16.17
N ALA A 186 -1.03 2.62 15.45
CA ALA A 186 0.16 2.35 14.65
C ALA A 186 1.34 1.92 15.52
N ASN A 187 1.54 2.56 16.67
CA ASN A 187 2.60 2.20 17.61
C ASN A 187 2.43 0.78 18.17
N GLU A 188 1.20 0.43 18.61
CA GLU A 188 0.87 -0.92 19.09
C GLU A 188 1.21 -1.98 18.04
N LEU A 189 0.73 -1.75 16.81
CA LEU A 189 0.88 -2.74 15.74
C LEU A 189 2.30 -2.79 15.17
N ALA A 190 3.01 -1.66 15.09
CA ALA A 190 4.39 -1.64 14.63
C ALA A 190 5.30 -2.39 15.62
N GLU A 191 5.10 -2.22 16.92
CA GLU A 191 5.80 -3.01 17.94
C GLU A 191 5.51 -4.50 17.79
N TYR A 192 4.25 -4.90 17.65
CA TYR A 192 3.84 -6.28 17.42
C TYR A 192 4.49 -6.87 16.15
N LEU A 193 4.46 -6.13 15.03
CA LEU A 193 5.05 -6.57 13.77
C LEU A 193 6.56 -6.75 13.87
N LYS A 194 7.27 -5.84 14.54
CA LYS A 194 8.72 -5.94 14.74
C LYS A 194 9.08 -7.06 15.72
N LYS A 195 8.47 -7.11 16.91
CA LYS A 195 8.88 -8.02 17.99
C LYS A 195 8.31 -9.42 17.87
N GLU A 196 7.00 -9.54 17.57
CA GLU A 196 6.33 -10.85 17.57
C GLU A 196 6.34 -11.51 16.18
N LYS A 197 6.20 -10.73 15.10
CA LYS A 197 6.23 -11.26 13.73
C LYS A 197 7.63 -11.27 13.13
N GLY A 198 8.57 -10.52 13.69
CA GLY A 198 9.94 -10.40 13.21
C GLY A 198 10.01 -9.79 11.80
N CYS A 199 9.23 -8.72 11.56
CA CYS A 199 9.24 -8.01 10.29
C CYS A 199 10.53 -7.23 10.11
N ASP A 200 11.15 -7.40 8.94
CA ASP A 200 12.35 -6.66 8.53
C ASP A 200 12.00 -5.16 8.31
N MET A 201 10.80 -4.89 7.81
CA MET A 201 10.28 -3.55 7.54
C MET A 201 8.80 -3.46 7.92
N VAL A 202 8.36 -2.29 8.41
CA VAL A 202 6.95 -1.96 8.66
C VAL A 202 6.55 -0.77 7.82
N ILE A 203 5.49 -0.95 7.02
CA ILE A 203 4.91 0.06 6.13
C ILE A 203 3.51 0.41 6.63
N CYS A 204 3.23 1.70 6.73
CA CYS A 204 1.90 2.20 6.93
C CYS A 204 1.29 2.59 5.57
N LEU A 205 0.21 1.92 5.16
CA LEU A 205 -0.66 2.40 4.08
C LEU A 205 -1.65 3.36 4.70
N SER A 206 -1.50 4.64 4.41
CA SER A 206 -2.26 5.69 5.07
C SER A 206 -3.22 6.40 4.12
N HIS A 207 -4.46 6.50 4.54
CA HIS A 207 -5.45 7.36 3.91
C HIS A 207 -5.90 8.47 4.87
N LEU A 208 -4.93 9.05 5.60
CA LEU A 208 -5.17 10.17 6.53
C LEU A 208 -5.08 11.54 5.82
N GLY A 209 -4.19 11.64 4.83
CA GLY A 209 -3.77 12.89 4.20
C GLY A 209 -2.36 13.30 4.61
N TYR A 210 -1.68 14.05 3.72
CA TYR A 210 -0.24 14.33 3.85
C TYR A 210 0.13 15.09 5.14
N GLU A 211 -0.68 16.07 5.56
CA GLU A 211 -0.38 16.82 6.78
C GLU A 211 -0.53 15.95 8.03
N GLU A 212 -1.62 15.18 8.11
CA GLU A 212 -1.84 14.21 9.18
C GLU A 212 -0.77 13.11 9.17
N ASP A 213 -0.34 12.63 8.00
CA ASP A 213 0.75 11.66 7.89
C ASP A 213 2.04 12.15 8.54
N LYS A 214 2.37 13.44 8.42
CA LYS A 214 3.54 14.03 9.07
C LYS A 214 3.40 14.09 10.59
N GLU A 215 2.21 14.46 11.07
CA GLU A 215 1.92 14.57 12.51
C GLU A 215 1.97 13.19 13.17
N VAL A 216 1.33 12.21 12.51
CA VAL A 216 1.31 10.82 13.00
C VAL A 216 2.71 10.20 12.92
N ALA A 217 3.48 10.44 11.85
CA ALA A 217 4.87 9.97 11.73
C ALA A 217 5.75 10.47 12.86
N ALA A 218 5.61 11.76 13.26
CA ALA A 218 6.36 12.34 14.38
C ALA A 218 6.00 11.72 15.73
N SER A 219 4.83 11.06 15.82
CA SER A 219 4.30 10.40 17.04
C SER A 219 4.43 8.88 17.00
N MET A 220 5.03 8.33 15.95
CA MET A 220 5.22 6.88 15.76
C MET A 220 6.56 6.37 16.27
N ARG A 221 6.66 5.03 16.36
CA ARG A 221 7.88 4.24 16.48
C ARG A 221 7.80 3.01 15.60
N ASN A 222 8.96 2.54 15.14
CA ASN A 222 9.09 1.27 14.41
C ASN A 222 8.36 1.21 13.05
N VAL A 223 7.87 2.33 12.53
CA VAL A 223 7.37 2.46 11.15
C VAL A 223 8.50 3.02 10.30
N ASP A 224 8.77 2.37 9.17
CA ASP A 224 9.89 2.72 8.29
C ASP A 224 9.44 3.59 7.10
N LEU A 225 8.18 3.40 6.66
CA LEU A 225 7.63 4.04 5.46
C LEU A 225 6.13 4.29 5.62
N ILE A 226 5.66 5.46 5.21
CA ILE A 226 4.25 5.77 4.99
C ILE A 226 4.01 5.96 3.50
N ILE A 227 3.06 5.22 2.95
CA ILE A 227 2.52 5.40 1.60
C ILE A 227 1.14 6.02 1.77
N GLY A 228 1.04 7.31 1.46
CA GLY A 228 -0.12 8.14 1.77
C GLY A 228 -1.14 8.26 0.63
N GLY A 229 -2.34 8.75 0.98
CA GLY A 229 -3.45 9.07 0.11
C GLY A 229 -4.30 10.24 0.63
N HIS A 230 -5.56 10.32 0.22
CA HIS A 230 -6.61 11.25 0.66
C HIS A 230 -6.44 12.71 0.23
N SER A 231 -5.31 13.33 0.53
CA SER A 231 -5.08 14.76 0.24
C SER A 231 -4.72 15.07 -1.21
N HIS A 232 -4.64 14.06 -2.08
CA HIS A 232 -4.22 14.21 -3.48
C HIS A 232 -2.91 14.99 -3.63
N THR A 233 -1.95 14.79 -2.73
CA THR A 233 -0.66 15.50 -2.76
C THR A 233 0.29 14.81 -3.73
N LEU A 234 0.90 15.57 -4.64
CA LEU A 234 1.97 15.06 -5.49
C LEU A 234 3.33 15.33 -4.86
N LEU A 235 3.95 14.28 -4.34
CA LEU A 235 5.30 14.36 -3.80
C LEU A 235 6.30 13.93 -4.88
N HIS A 236 6.93 14.89 -5.55
CA HIS A 236 7.98 14.60 -6.54
C HIS A 236 9.24 13.93 -5.96
N LYS A 237 9.40 14.00 -4.64
CA LYS A 237 10.50 13.38 -3.88
C LYS A 237 9.94 12.89 -2.55
N LYS A 238 10.49 11.78 -2.07
CA LYS A 238 10.21 11.31 -0.73
C LYS A 238 10.43 12.43 0.30
N GLN A 239 9.52 12.54 1.24
CA GLN A 239 9.66 13.39 2.42
C GLN A 239 10.15 12.53 3.59
N THR A 240 10.69 13.15 4.60
CA THR A 240 11.19 12.44 5.78
C THR A 240 10.83 13.21 7.04
N VAL A 241 10.28 12.50 8.01
CA VAL A 241 9.92 13.03 9.33
C VAL A 241 10.67 12.21 10.39
N LYS A 242 11.13 12.84 11.45
CA LYS A 242 11.73 12.14 12.59
C LYS A 242 10.63 11.60 13.49
N ASP A 243 10.70 10.30 13.78
CA ASP A 243 9.85 9.65 14.76
C ASP A 243 10.24 9.97 16.22
N LEU A 244 9.53 9.40 17.19
CA LEU A 244 9.80 9.61 18.63
C LEU A 244 11.19 9.12 19.08
N ASP A 245 11.84 8.24 18.31
CA ASP A 245 13.19 7.74 18.59
C ASP A 245 14.27 8.47 17.76
N GLY A 246 13.88 9.51 17.00
CA GLY A 246 14.75 10.28 16.12
C GLY A 246 15.14 9.55 14.83
N LYS A 247 14.47 8.45 14.49
CA LYS A 247 14.67 7.72 13.23
C LYS A 247 13.86 8.37 12.10
N ASP A 248 14.32 8.17 10.89
CA ASP A 248 13.64 8.67 9.69
C ASP A 248 12.45 7.79 9.31
N VAL A 249 11.27 8.37 9.25
CA VAL A 249 10.09 7.82 8.60
C VAL A 249 9.96 8.46 7.22
N VAL A 250 10.00 7.66 6.18
CA VAL A 250 9.83 8.15 4.80
C VAL A 250 8.35 8.27 4.47
N ILE A 251 7.94 9.35 3.81
CA ILE A 251 6.56 9.58 3.35
C ILE A 251 6.56 9.79 1.84
N VAL A 252 5.66 9.09 1.13
CA VAL A 252 5.42 9.22 -0.31
C VAL A 252 3.91 9.27 -0.60
N GLN A 253 3.52 10.01 -1.64
CA GLN A 253 2.15 10.07 -2.14
C GLN A 253 2.14 10.48 -3.62
N ASN A 254 1.22 9.96 -4.45
CA ASN A 254 1.25 10.06 -5.90
C ASN A 254 0.06 10.79 -6.53
N TRP A 255 -0.39 11.90 -5.93
CA TRP A 255 -1.51 12.67 -6.47
C TRP A 255 -2.80 11.84 -6.52
N LYS A 256 -3.46 11.77 -7.72
CA LYS A 256 -4.76 11.13 -7.90
C LYS A 256 -4.97 10.58 -9.30
N TRP A 257 -6.08 9.84 -9.48
CA TRP A 257 -6.63 9.34 -10.75
C TRP A 257 -5.70 8.37 -11.48
N GLY A 258 -4.75 7.79 -10.77
CA GLY A 258 -3.76 6.91 -11.35
C GLY A 258 -2.86 7.56 -12.42
N LEU A 259 -2.77 8.91 -12.42
CA LEU A 259 -1.92 9.65 -13.35
C LEU A 259 -0.43 9.46 -13.05
N ASN A 260 -0.10 9.05 -11.83
CA ASN A 260 1.23 8.73 -11.39
C ASN A 260 1.24 7.41 -10.64
N ALA A 261 2.29 6.63 -10.85
CA ALA A 261 2.61 5.46 -10.06
C ALA A 261 3.96 5.70 -9.37
N GLY A 262 4.07 5.30 -8.11
CA GLY A 262 5.34 5.37 -7.39
C GLY A 262 6.13 4.08 -7.53
N GLU A 263 7.45 4.20 -7.65
CA GLU A 263 8.38 3.09 -7.58
C GLU A 263 9.44 3.37 -6.52
N LEU A 264 9.53 2.49 -5.52
CA LEU A 264 10.54 2.56 -4.46
C LEU A 264 11.43 1.33 -4.52
N LYS A 265 12.74 1.52 -4.48
CA LYS A 265 13.73 0.45 -4.36
C LYS A 265 14.38 0.48 -2.99
N ILE A 266 14.23 -0.62 -2.26
CA ILE A 266 14.71 -0.77 -0.88
C ILE A 266 15.76 -1.87 -0.86
N ARG A 267 16.92 -1.54 -0.33
CA ARG A 267 18.02 -2.49 -0.11
C ARG A 267 18.14 -2.77 1.38
N PHE A 268 18.20 -4.06 1.71
CA PHE A 268 18.34 -4.56 3.08
C PHE A 268 19.77 -4.95 3.39
#